data_5dea1a448173fbed21b55a7eaacd62fc
#
_entry.id   5dea1a448173fbed21b55a7eaacd62fc
#
_cell.length_a   1.000
_cell.length_b   1.000
_cell.length_c   1.000
_cell.angle_alpha   90.00
_cell.angle_beta   90.00
_cell.angle_gamma   90.00
#
_symmetry.space_group_name_H-M   'P 1'
#
loop_
_entity.id
_entity.type
_entity.pdbx_description
1 polymer ?
#
loop_
_entity_poly.entity_id
_entity_poly.type
_entity_poly.pdbx_seq_one_letter_code
_entity_poly.pdbx_strand_id
1 'polypeptide(L)'
;EAGLNVPFVVRNPYEKNRGVRSKALISHIDITPSLLDFAGGLDKKTNAPKNMIDADKYWKDRGENLKENRGPRGGIKNYQGKSWIDVLGKPDGEHWDSIFASHTFHEIQMYYPMRVVRDKKYKLIWNIAHPLPYPFASDLWAASSWQAQFKKGMDAPYGRKTVGQYIHRAEFELFDIEKDPQEGHNLSLSTEYADLLEEYKAKLKAYQKKMQD
;
A
#
# COMPACT_ATOMS: atom_id res chain seq x y z
N GLU A 1 9.77 -2.44 -4.84
CA GLU A 1 9.38 -1.02 -4.83
C GLU A 1 8.47 -0.68 -6.02
N ALA A 2 8.75 -1.21 -7.20
CA ALA A 2 8.00 -0.89 -8.42
C ALA A 2 6.47 -1.10 -8.33
N GLY A 3 6.01 -2.03 -7.50
CA GLY A 3 4.58 -2.27 -7.29
C GLY A 3 3.91 -1.33 -6.29
N LEU A 4 4.68 -0.58 -5.49
CA LEU A 4 4.16 0.33 -4.47
C LEU A 4 4.38 1.81 -4.85
N ASN A 5 5.53 2.13 -5.41
CA ASN A 5 5.90 3.48 -5.82
C ASN A 5 5.49 3.72 -7.27
N VAL A 6 4.20 3.92 -7.49
CA VAL A 6 3.63 4.17 -8.81
C VAL A 6 3.56 5.67 -9.10
N PRO A 7 3.68 6.10 -10.37
CA PRO A 7 3.52 7.49 -10.75
C PRO A 7 2.14 8.03 -10.36
N PHE A 8 2.12 9.16 -9.68
CA PHE A 8 0.89 9.87 -9.33
C PHE A 8 1.01 11.33 -9.77
N VAL A 9 0.15 11.74 -10.70
CA VAL A 9 0.16 13.07 -11.29
C VAL A 9 -1.20 13.73 -11.06
N VAL A 10 -1.17 14.94 -10.50
CA VAL A 10 -2.37 15.74 -10.24
C VAL A 10 -2.31 17.03 -11.05
N ARG A 11 -3.38 17.30 -11.80
CA ARG A 11 -3.61 18.61 -12.41
C ARG A 11 -4.70 19.34 -11.64
N ASN A 12 -4.31 20.40 -10.92
CA ASN A 12 -5.24 21.32 -10.28
C ASN A 12 -5.16 22.68 -11.00
N PRO A 13 -6.22 23.16 -11.69
CA PRO A 13 -6.19 24.44 -12.40
C PRO A 13 -6.01 25.65 -11.48
N TYR A 14 -6.34 25.50 -10.19
CA TYR A 14 -6.24 26.57 -9.18
C TYR A 14 -4.89 26.59 -8.46
N GLU A 15 -4.03 25.56 -8.67
CA GLU A 15 -2.68 25.52 -8.08
C GLU A 15 -1.75 26.51 -8.80
N LYS A 16 -1.12 27.37 -8.00
CA LYS A 16 -0.20 28.41 -8.49
C LYS A 16 1.19 27.83 -8.78
N ASN A 17 1.66 26.92 -7.94
CA ASN A 17 2.96 26.29 -8.07
C ASN A 17 2.83 25.02 -8.93
N ARG A 18 2.99 25.19 -10.24
CA ARG A 18 2.83 24.10 -11.23
C ARG A 18 4.15 23.40 -11.50
N GLY A 19 4.09 22.16 -11.96
CA GLY A 19 5.27 21.37 -12.34
C GLY A 19 6.14 20.92 -11.16
N VAL A 20 5.62 20.98 -9.94
CA VAL A 20 6.33 20.59 -8.72
C VAL A 20 6.27 19.08 -8.55
N ARG A 21 7.41 18.48 -8.19
CA ARG A 21 7.49 17.12 -7.67
C ARG A 21 7.52 17.18 -6.15
N SER A 22 6.51 16.62 -5.49
CA SER A 22 6.46 16.53 -4.04
C SER A 22 7.08 15.21 -3.56
N LYS A 23 7.80 15.29 -2.43
CA LYS A 23 8.32 14.11 -1.70
C LYS A 23 7.34 13.55 -0.66
N ALA A 24 6.12 14.09 -0.61
CA ALA A 24 5.09 13.62 0.32
C ALA A 24 4.75 12.16 0.04
N LEU A 25 4.71 11.35 1.11
CA LEU A 25 4.17 10.00 1.02
C LEU A 25 2.65 10.09 1.00
N ILE A 26 2.04 9.62 -0.08
CA ILE A 26 0.59 9.54 -0.23
C ILE A 26 0.17 8.09 -0.53
N SER A 27 -1.06 7.76 -0.21
CA SER A 27 -1.62 6.43 -0.43
C SER A 27 -2.92 6.52 -1.23
N HIS A 28 -3.32 5.44 -1.89
CA HIS A 28 -4.59 5.37 -2.61
C HIS A 28 -5.81 5.66 -1.72
N ILE A 29 -5.74 5.36 -0.43
CA ILE A 29 -6.82 5.67 0.53
C ILE A 29 -7.06 7.18 0.69
N ASP A 30 -6.10 8.01 0.28
CA ASP A 30 -6.17 9.46 0.36
C ASP A 30 -6.96 10.09 -0.80
N ILE A 31 -7.22 9.34 -1.87
CA ILE A 31 -7.87 9.86 -3.08
C ILE A 31 -9.27 10.38 -2.77
N THR A 32 -10.11 9.57 -2.12
CA THR A 32 -11.49 9.96 -1.82
C THR A 32 -11.59 11.19 -0.91
N PRO A 33 -10.91 11.25 0.25
CA PRO A 33 -10.94 12.45 1.08
C PRO A 33 -10.38 13.67 0.36
N SER A 34 -9.38 13.52 -0.52
CA SER A 34 -8.84 14.64 -1.29
C SER A 34 -9.80 15.20 -2.33
N LEU A 35 -10.51 14.33 -3.04
CA LEU A 35 -11.53 14.76 -4.00
C LEU A 35 -12.70 15.46 -3.31
N LEU A 36 -13.12 14.96 -2.14
CA LEU A 36 -14.15 15.60 -1.34
C LEU A 36 -13.69 16.94 -0.76
N ASP A 37 -12.43 17.03 -0.32
CA ASP A 37 -11.85 18.31 0.14
C ASP A 37 -11.81 19.34 -0.99
N PHE A 38 -11.35 18.94 -2.16
CA PHE A 38 -11.35 19.78 -3.37
C PHE A 38 -12.75 20.27 -3.74
N ALA A 39 -13.77 19.41 -3.63
CA ALA A 39 -15.17 19.74 -3.89
C ALA A 39 -15.85 20.50 -2.72
N GLY A 40 -15.15 20.78 -1.63
CA GLY A 40 -15.71 21.41 -0.44
C GLY A 40 -16.61 20.51 0.42
N GLY A 41 -16.67 19.22 0.11
CA GLY A 41 -17.53 18.22 0.75
C GLY A 41 -16.90 17.47 1.92
N LEU A 42 -15.63 17.70 2.25
CA LEU A 42 -14.95 17.10 3.39
C LEU A 42 -15.08 17.97 4.65
N ASP A 43 -15.49 17.37 5.75
CA ASP A 43 -15.28 17.97 7.07
C ASP A 43 -13.86 17.62 7.55
N LYS A 44 -12.97 18.60 7.53
CA LYS A 44 -11.55 18.42 7.91
C LYS A 44 -11.37 18.07 9.40
N LYS A 45 -12.33 18.35 10.26
CA LYS A 45 -12.24 18.04 11.71
C LYS A 45 -12.50 16.56 11.97
N THR A 46 -13.49 16.01 11.30
CA THR A 46 -13.91 14.61 11.49
C THR A 46 -13.31 13.68 10.42
N ASN A 47 -12.73 14.26 9.37
CA ASN A 47 -12.27 13.53 8.18
C ASN A 47 -13.38 12.65 7.56
N ALA A 48 -14.58 13.21 7.48
CA ALA A 48 -15.78 12.56 6.98
C ALA A 48 -16.51 13.46 5.96
N PRO A 49 -17.42 12.93 5.15
CA PRO A 49 -18.28 13.76 4.30
C PRO A 49 -19.14 14.72 5.14
N LYS A 50 -19.22 16.00 4.76
CA LYS A 50 -20.00 17.03 5.48
C LYS A 50 -21.49 16.72 5.57
N ASN A 51 -22.07 16.16 4.54
CA ASN A 51 -23.48 15.83 4.45
C ASN A 51 -23.63 14.31 4.27
N MET A 52 -23.19 13.56 5.27
CA MET A 52 -23.55 12.15 5.29
C MET A 52 -25.07 12.04 5.36
N ILE A 53 -25.66 11.63 4.27
CA ILE A 53 -27.03 11.15 4.28
C ILE A 53 -27.00 9.95 5.22
N ASP A 54 -27.76 10.06 6.32
CA ASP A 54 -28.04 8.90 7.13
C ASP A 54 -28.65 7.85 6.20
N ALA A 55 -27.84 6.85 5.84
CA ALA A 55 -28.24 5.86 4.85
C ALA A 55 -29.50 5.13 5.32
N ASP A 56 -29.65 4.90 6.63
CA ASP A 56 -30.82 4.26 7.21
C ASP A 56 -32.06 5.16 7.05
N LYS A 57 -31.90 6.49 7.27
CA LYS A 57 -32.97 7.46 7.07
C LYS A 57 -33.35 7.60 5.60
N TYR A 58 -32.34 7.74 4.72
CA TYR A 58 -32.54 7.87 3.27
C TYR A 58 -33.33 6.72 2.66
N TRP A 59 -33.03 5.50 3.09
CA TRP A 59 -33.70 4.30 2.58
C TRP A 59 -35.06 4.08 3.26
N LYS A 60 -35.17 4.41 4.54
CA LYS A 60 -36.43 4.34 5.28
C LYS A 60 -37.49 5.29 4.69
N ASP A 61 -37.08 6.51 4.32
CA ASP A 61 -37.95 7.50 3.71
C ASP A 61 -38.44 7.09 2.32
N ARG A 62 -37.78 6.12 1.66
CA ARG A 62 -38.17 5.55 0.36
C ARG A 62 -38.92 4.23 0.46
N GLY A 63 -39.26 3.77 1.65
CA GLY A 63 -40.03 2.54 1.86
C GLY A 63 -39.29 1.25 1.48
N GLU A 64 -37.99 1.35 1.22
CA GLU A 64 -37.18 0.18 0.88
C GLU A 64 -36.63 -0.49 2.14
N ASN A 65 -37.10 -1.70 2.40
CA ASN A 65 -36.64 -2.53 3.52
C ASN A 65 -35.28 -3.22 3.15
N LEU A 66 -34.19 -2.48 3.21
CA LEU A 66 -32.87 -2.97 2.81
C LEU A 66 -32.22 -3.93 3.82
N LYS A 67 -32.89 -4.25 4.93
CA LYS A 67 -32.34 -5.17 5.95
C LYS A 67 -32.18 -6.61 5.46
N GLU A 68 -32.89 -6.99 4.42
CA GLU A 68 -32.89 -8.40 3.97
C GLU A 68 -31.83 -8.75 2.91
N ASN A 69 -31.27 -7.79 2.17
CA ASN A 69 -30.42 -8.12 1.03
C ASN A 69 -29.03 -7.45 0.96
N ARG A 70 -28.68 -6.59 1.89
CA ARG A 70 -27.35 -5.94 1.92
C ARG A 70 -26.90 -5.76 3.35
N GLY A 71 -25.72 -6.33 3.68
CA GLY A 71 -25.10 -6.18 4.99
C GLY A 71 -25.05 -4.74 5.49
N PRO A 72 -24.78 -4.50 6.78
CA PRO A 72 -24.89 -3.20 7.42
C PRO A 72 -24.03 -2.18 6.67
N ARG A 73 -24.65 -1.32 5.88
CA ARG A 73 -24.03 -0.13 5.33
C ARG A 73 -24.06 0.95 6.41
N GLY A 74 -23.27 0.75 7.47
CA GLY A 74 -22.89 1.86 8.32
C GLY A 74 -22.27 2.91 7.43
N GLY A 75 -22.78 4.13 7.42
CA GLY A 75 -22.14 5.23 6.71
C GLY A 75 -20.70 5.36 7.13
N ILE A 76 -19.81 5.75 6.21
CA ILE A 76 -18.39 6.00 6.49
C ILE A 76 -18.32 7.09 7.55
N LYS A 77 -18.00 6.72 8.80
CA LYS A 77 -17.91 7.68 9.90
C LYS A 77 -16.72 8.63 9.72
N ASN A 78 -15.62 8.09 9.20
CA ASN A 78 -14.41 8.84 8.87
C ASN A 78 -13.59 8.05 7.85
N TYR A 79 -12.79 8.74 7.06
CA TYR A 79 -11.83 8.11 6.15
C TYR A 79 -10.58 7.69 6.91
N GLN A 80 -9.97 6.59 6.51
CA GLN A 80 -8.65 6.16 7.00
C GLN A 80 -7.53 6.98 6.36
N GLY A 81 -7.71 7.35 5.09
CA GLY A 81 -6.86 8.30 4.38
C GLY A 81 -7.15 9.74 4.76
N LYS A 82 -6.28 10.66 4.39
CA LYS A 82 -6.43 12.11 4.61
C LYS A 82 -6.21 12.89 3.32
N SER A 83 -6.75 14.09 3.23
CA SER A 83 -6.59 14.94 2.04
C SER A 83 -5.12 15.33 1.83
N TRP A 84 -4.62 15.16 0.61
CA TRP A 84 -3.29 15.62 0.17
C TRP A 84 -3.34 17.01 -0.50
N ILE A 85 -4.48 17.69 -0.53
CA ILE A 85 -4.59 19.01 -1.16
C ILE A 85 -3.57 20.00 -0.58
N ASP A 86 -3.32 19.92 0.72
CA ASP A 86 -2.41 20.84 1.42
C ASP A 86 -0.92 20.63 1.06
N VAL A 87 -0.57 19.54 0.38
CA VAL A 87 0.82 19.26 -0.08
C VAL A 87 1.02 19.48 -1.58
N LEU A 88 -0.04 19.83 -2.32
CA LEU A 88 0.10 20.25 -3.72
C LEU A 88 0.97 21.51 -3.82
N GLY A 89 1.79 21.55 -4.86
CA GLY A 89 2.70 22.68 -5.07
C GLY A 89 3.85 22.82 -4.06
N LYS A 90 4.04 21.86 -3.15
CA LYS A 90 5.09 21.85 -2.11
C LYS A 90 6.08 20.73 -2.36
N PRO A 91 7.36 21.02 -2.71
CA PRO A 91 8.37 19.99 -2.95
C PRO A 91 8.64 19.11 -1.71
N ASP A 92 8.72 19.73 -0.54
CA ASP A 92 9.00 19.07 0.73
C ASP A 92 7.75 18.97 1.62
N GLY A 93 6.57 18.83 0.99
CA GLY A 93 5.32 18.63 1.71
C GLY A 93 5.35 17.35 2.55
N GLU A 94 4.84 17.43 3.77
CA GLU A 94 4.70 16.29 4.67
C GLU A 94 3.26 15.81 4.71
N HIS A 95 3.05 14.50 4.59
CA HIS A 95 1.71 13.93 4.62
C HIS A 95 1.65 12.70 5.52
N TRP A 96 2.23 11.58 5.11
CA TRP A 96 2.38 10.40 5.96
C TRP A 96 3.86 10.19 6.33
N ASP A 97 4.13 9.80 7.57
CA ASP A 97 5.47 9.34 7.99
C ASP A 97 5.74 7.94 7.46
N SER A 98 4.68 7.11 7.44
CA SER A 98 4.75 5.76 6.89
C SER A 98 3.43 5.42 6.19
N ILE A 99 3.54 4.62 5.14
CA ILE A 99 2.39 4.02 4.46
C ILE A 99 2.41 2.51 4.65
N PHE A 100 1.23 1.90 4.58
CA PHE A 100 1.05 0.47 4.78
C PHE A 100 0.37 -0.13 3.56
N ALA A 101 0.76 -1.35 3.23
CA ALA A 101 0.14 -2.11 2.15
C ALA A 101 -0.02 -3.58 2.56
N SER A 102 -0.99 -4.23 1.96
CA SER A 102 -1.23 -5.66 2.15
C SER A 102 -1.49 -6.35 0.83
N HIS A 103 -1.09 -7.59 0.76
CA HIS A 103 -1.44 -8.52 -0.30
C HIS A 103 -1.87 -9.82 0.37
N THR A 104 -2.94 -10.42 -0.10
CA THR A 104 -3.39 -11.71 0.42
C THR A 104 -3.41 -12.76 -0.69
N PHE A 105 -4.03 -12.43 -1.82
CA PHE A 105 -4.07 -13.31 -2.99
C PHE A 105 -4.27 -12.46 -4.26
N HIS A 106 -3.86 -13.02 -5.37
CA HIS A 106 -4.16 -12.54 -6.71
C HIS A 106 -4.55 -13.77 -7.53
N GLU A 107 -5.73 -13.77 -8.13
CA GLU A 107 -6.38 -14.98 -8.64
C GLU A 107 -6.61 -16.05 -7.53
N ILE A 108 -7.37 -17.09 -7.81
CA ILE A 108 -7.75 -18.09 -6.79
C ILE A 108 -6.54 -18.88 -6.28
N GLN A 109 -5.59 -19.20 -7.16
CA GLN A 109 -4.42 -20.05 -6.85
C GLN A 109 -3.23 -19.29 -6.26
N MET A 110 -3.27 -17.98 -6.16
CA MET A 110 -2.13 -17.17 -5.76
C MET A 110 -2.26 -16.62 -4.35
N TYR A 111 -2.55 -17.50 -3.40
CA TYR A 111 -2.57 -17.14 -1.98
C TYR A 111 -1.14 -17.01 -1.45
N TYR A 112 -0.74 -15.77 -1.12
CA TYR A 112 0.54 -15.48 -0.47
C TYR A 112 0.42 -14.19 0.33
N PRO A 113 -0.08 -14.25 1.58
CA PRO A 113 -0.29 -13.07 2.38
C PRO A 113 1.03 -12.38 2.75
N MET A 114 1.06 -11.09 2.49
CA MET A 114 2.16 -10.19 2.85
C MET A 114 1.61 -8.93 3.50
N ARG A 115 2.41 -8.33 4.37
CA ARG A 115 2.15 -7.01 4.96
C ARG A 115 3.39 -6.14 4.80
N VAL A 116 3.17 -4.88 4.52
CA VAL A 116 4.27 -3.94 4.24
C VAL A 116 4.08 -2.67 5.06
N VAL A 117 5.17 -2.17 5.61
CA VAL A 117 5.31 -0.79 6.07
C VAL A 117 6.47 -0.14 5.34
N ARG A 118 6.25 1.08 4.87
CA ARG A 118 7.23 1.85 4.10
C ARG A 118 7.21 3.31 4.55
N ASP A 119 8.38 3.87 4.79
CA ASP A 119 8.58 5.32 4.88
C ASP A 119 9.43 5.85 3.71
N LYS A 120 10.01 7.03 3.84
CA LYS A 120 10.83 7.62 2.76
C LYS A 120 12.10 6.84 2.48
N LYS A 121 12.67 6.17 3.48
CA LYS A 121 13.99 5.54 3.41
C LYS A 121 13.95 4.02 3.48
N TYR A 122 13.13 3.46 4.36
CA TYR A 122 13.09 2.02 4.59
C TYR A 122 11.74 1.40 4.24
N LYS A 123 11.79 0.13 3.87
CA LYS A 123 10.62 -0.70 3.65
C LYS A 123 10.82 -2.06 4.30
N LEU A 124 9.86 -2.47 5.13
CA LEU A 124 9.75 -3.83 5.65
C LEU A 124 8.61 -4.55 4.97
N ILE A 125 8.88 -5.75 4.48
CA ILE A 125 7.89 -6.71 4.00
C ILE A 125 7.90 -7.90 4.98
N TRP A 126 6.73 -8.24 5.51
CA TRP A 126 6.50 -9.47 6.23
C TRP A 126 5.79 -10.46 5.32
N ASN A 127 6.48 -11.50 4.92
CA ASN A 127 5.97 -12.61 4.11
C ASN A 127 5.37 -13.67 5.05
N ILE A 128 4.08 -13.58 5.35
CA ILE A 128 3.40 -14.47 6.31
C ILE A 128 3.45 -15.92 5.82
N ALA A 129 3.36 -16.12 4.51
CA ALA A 129 3.43 -17.45 3.88
C ALA A 129 4.85 -17.85 3.44
N HIS A 130 5.91 -17.28 4.02
CA HIS A 130 7.31 -17.52 3.62
C HIS A 130 7.74 -19.01 3.52
N PRO A 131 7.15 -19.98 4.25
CA PRO A 131 7.50 -21.39 4.04
C PRO A 131 7.05 -21.94 2.69
N LEU A 132 6.11 -21.25 2.01
CA LEU A 132 5.61 -21.64 0.71
C LEU A 132 6.42 -20.95 -0.41
N PRO A 133 6.55 -21.58 -1.58
CA PRO A 133 7.07 -20.88 -2.75
C PRO A 133 6.12 -19.73 -3.13
N TYR A 134 6.71 -18.60 -3.55
CA TYR A 134 5.92 -17.46 -4.04
C TYR A 134 5.19 -17.84 -5.33
N PRO A 135 3.87 -17.76 -5.37
CA PRO A 135 3.09 -18.14 -6.54
C PRO A 135 3.22 -17.10 -7.65
N PHE A 136 3.08 -17.56 -8.89
CA PHE A 136 3.09 -16.72 -10.08
C PHE A 136 1.69 -16.59 -10.66
N ALA A 137 1.37 -15.43 -11.21
CA ALA A 137 0.28 -15.27 -12.15
C ALA A 137 0.55 -16.17 -13.38
N SER A 138 -0.49 -16.74 -13.96
CA SER A 138 -0.37 -17.66 -15.08
C SER A 138 0.34 -17.05 -16.29
N ASP A 139 0.09 -15.76 -16.55
CA ASP A 139 0.73 -14.97 -17.60
C ASP A 139 2.23 -14.76 -17.33
N LEU A 140 2.60 -14.43 -16.09
CA LEU A 140 4.01 -14.31 -15.70
C LEU A 140 4.73 -15.64 -15.79
N TRP A 141 4.09 -16.72 -15.33
CA TRP A 141 4.67 -18.06 -15.44
C TRP A 141 4.92 -18.46 -16.89
N ALA A 142 3.98 -18.17 -17.79
CA ALA A 142 4.08 -18.47 -19.21
C ALA A 142 5.05 -17.56 -19.97
N ALA A 143 5.46 -16.42 -19.37
CA ALA A 143 6.32 -15.45 -20.03
C ALA A 143 7.67 -16.07 -20.42
N SER A 144 8.07 -15.92 -21.68
CA SER A 144 9.33 -16.46 -22.22
C SER A 144 10.57 -15.94 -21.47
N SER A 145 10.55 -14.69 -21.04
CA SER A 145 11.61 -14.07 -20.25
C SER A 145 11.80 -14.75 -18.88
N TRP A 146 10.70 -15.09 -18.19
CA TRP A 146 10.73 -15.87 -16.95
C TRP A 146 11.23 -17.28 -17.20
N GLN A 147 10.62 -18.00 -18.16
CA GLN A 147 10.97 -19.39 -18.48
C GLN A 147 12.44 -19.54 -18.89
N ALA A 148 13.00 -18.56 -19.58
CA ALA A 148 14.41 -18.57 -19.98
C ALA A 148 15.36 -18.52 -18.77
N GLN A 149 15.01 -17.82 -17.70
CA GLN A 149 15.82 -17.80 -16.47
C GLN A 149 15.54 -19.02 -15.58
N PHE A 150 14.27 -19.37 -15.41
CA PHE A 150 13.86 -20.52 -14.59
C PHE A 150 14.52 -21.84 -15.04
N LYS A 151 14.60 -22.07 -16.35
CA LYS A 151 15.27 -23.28 -16.94
C LYS A 151 16.77 -23.35 -16.69
N LYS A 152 17.42 -22.23 -16.33
CA LYS A 152 18.85 -22.20 -15.97
C LYS A 152 19.10 -22.62 -14.51
N GLY A 153 18.04 -22.77 -13.71
CA GLY A 153 18.11 -23.21 -12.32
C GLY A 153 17.96 -22.07 -11.30
N MET A 154 17.94 -22.46 -10.03
CA MET A 154 17.63 -21.54 -8.90
C MET A 154 18.69 -20.45 -8.70
N ASP A 155 19.93 -20.70 -9.06
CA ASP A 155 21.03 -19.73 -8.94
C ASP A 155 21.10 -18.74 -10.11
N ALA A 156 20.26 -18.93 -11.13
CA ALA A 156 20.24 -18.03 -12.29
C ALA A 156 19.84 -16.61 -11.87
N PRO A 157 20.48 -15.57 -12.44
CA PRO A 157 20.16 -14.18 -12.09
C PRO A 157 18.74 -13.82 -12.55
N TYR A 158 18.02 -13.12 -11.67
CA TYR A 158 16.71 -12.54 -11.94
C TYR A 158 16.64 -11.11 -11.38
N GLY A 159 17.02 -10.15 -12.17
CA GLY A 159 17.25 -8.77 -11.74
C GLY A 159 18.40 -8.69 -10.72
N ARG A 160 18.13 -8.17 -9.54
CA ARG A 160 19.10 -8.08 -8.43
C ARG A 160 19.07 -9.31 -7.51
N LYS A 161 18.19 -10.25 -7.76
CA LYS A 161 18.04 -11.49 -6.98
C LYS A 161 18.41 -12.69 -7.87
N THR A 162 18.37 -13.87 -7.31
CA THR A 162 18.36 -15.12 -8.08
C THR A 162 16.91 -15.61 -8.25
N VAL A 163 16.70 -16.56 -9.16
CA VAL A 163 15.41 -17.25 -9.32
C VAL A 163 14.97 -17.86 -7.98
N GLY A 164 15.88 -18.51 -7.26
CA GLY A 164 15.61 -19.10 -5.96
C GLY A 164 15.18 -18.05 -4.91
N GLN A 165 15.88 -16.93 -4.82
CA GLN A 165 15.52 -15.84 -3.92
C GLN A 165 14.18 -15.18 -4.27
N TYR A 166 13.79 -15.20 -5.52
CA TYR A 166 12.48 -14.69 -5.93
C TYR A 166 11.35 -15.64 -5.54
N ILE A 167 11.56 -16.95 -5.65
CA ILE A 167 10.57 -17.97 -5.33
C ILE A 167 10.49 -18.21 -3.81
N HIS A 168 11.63 -18.32 -3.14
CA HIS A 168 11.72 -18.62 -1.70
C HIS A 168 12.13 -17.36 -0.95
N ARG A 169 11.14 -16.65 -0.43
CA ARG A 169 11.32 -15.37 0.26
C ARG A 169 11.61 -15.59 1.74
N ALA A 170 12.44 -14.74 2.32
CA ALA A 170 12.61 -14.69 3.76
C ALA A 170 11.30 -14.24 4.46
N GLU A 171 11.09 -14.63 5.72
CA GLU A 171 9.95 -14.18 6.51
C GLU A 171 9.87 -12.66 6.55
N PHE A 172 10.99 -12.01 6.82
CA PHE A 172 11.12 -10.56 6.78
C PHE A 172 12.12 -10.13 5.72
N GLU A 173 11.75 -9.14 4.92
CA GLU A 173 12.63 -8.48 3.98
C GLU A 173 12.66 -6.98 4.32
N LEU A 174 13.82 -6.48 4.77
CA LEU A 174 14.06 -5.07 5.09
C LEU A 174 14.99 -4.47 4.05
N PHE A 175 14.59 -3.33 3.48
CA PHE A 175 15.34 -2.67 2.41
C PHE A 175 15.56 -1.18 2.72
N ASP A 176 16.76 -0.68 2.47
CA ASP A 176 17.04 0.75 2.33
C ASP A 176 16.73 1.18 0.90
N ILE A 177 15.52 1.67 0.66
CA ILE A 177 15.03 1.99 -0.70
C ILE A 177 15.65 3.25 -1.31
N GLU A 178 16.38 4.05 -0.53
CA GLU A 178 17.18 5.16 -1.06
C GLU A 178 18.47 4.64 -1.68
N LYS A 179 19.14 3.71 -1.02
CA LYS A 179 20.42 3.14 -1.48
C LYS A 179 20.22 1.96 -2.42
N ASP A 180 19.16 1.18 -2.21
CA ASP A 180 18.82 -0.01 -2.98
C ASP A 180 17.36 0.04 -3.45
N PRO A 181 17.03 0.91 -4.42
CA PRO A 181 15.65 1.02 -4.95
C PRO A 181 15.18 -0.22 -5.71
N GLN A 182 16.08 -1.15 -6.01
CA GLN A 182 15.75 -2.42 -6.68
C GLN A 182 15.57 -3.59 -5.69
N GLU A 183 15.74 -3.35 -4.39
CA GLU A 183 15.49 -4.37 -3.34
C GLU A 183 16.30 -5.65 -3.53
N GLY A 184 17.55 -5.48 -3.94
CA GLY A 184 18.46 -6.59 -4.15
C GLY A 184 19.10 -7.12 -2.87
N HIS A 185 19.19 -6.27 -1.83
CA HIS A 185 19.91 -6.59 -0.60
C HIS A 185 18.99 -6.54 0.62
N ASN A 186 18.62 -7.73 1.13
CA ASN A 186 17.80 -7.85 2.33
C ASN A 186 18.62 -7.61 3.61
N LEU A 187 18.32 -6.54 4.32
CA LEU A 187 19.01 -6.13 5.56
C LEU A 187 18.51 -6.88 6.81
N SER A 188 17.38 -7.61 6.71
CA SER A 188 16.77 -8.26 7.87
C SER A 188 17.62 -9.35 8.52
N LEU A 189 18.63 -9.84 7.81
CA LEU A 189 19.56 -10.86 8.29
C LEU A 189 20.85 -10.29 8.90
N SER A 190 21.04 -8.98 8.83
CA SER A 190 22.21 -8.30 9.37
C SER A 190 21.98 -7.85 10.81
N THR A 191 22.88 -8.21 11.71
CA THR A 191 22.84 -7.79 13.11
C THR A 191 22.89 -6.28 13.28
N GLU A 192 23.54 -5.57 12.36
CA GLU A 192 23.60 -4.09 12.32
C GLU A 192 22.20 -3.46 12.24
N TYR A 193 21.24 -4.13 11.60
CA TYR A 193 19.88 -3.62 11.40
C TYR A 193 18.84 -4.28 12.30
N ALA A 194 19.26 -5.02 13.34
CA ALA A 194 18.36 -5.75 14.21
C ALA A 194 17.35 -4.83 14.92
N ASP A 195 17.81 -3.72 15.50
CA ASP A 195 16.95 -2.76 16.20
C ASP A 195 15.98 -2.09 15.24
N LEU A 196 16.43 -1.73 14.03
CA LEU A 196 15.57 -1.17 12.99
C LEU A 196 14.50 -2.16 12.53
N LEU A 197 14.85 -3.42 12.39
CA LEU A 197 13.92 -4.49 12.06
C LEU A 197 12.81 -4.59 13.11
N GLU A 198 13.16 -4.60 14.40
CA GLU A 198 12.16 -4.67 15.48
C GLU A 198 11.29 -3.42 15.53
N GLU A 199 11.84 -2.23 15.28
CA GLU A 199 11.07 -0.99 15.16
C GLU A 199 9.99 -1.12 14.08
N TYR A 200 10.36 -1.59 12.88
CA TYR A 200 9.41 -1.70 11.76
C TYR A 200 8.38 -2.83 11.96
N LYS A 201 8.77 -3.92 12.62
CA LYS A 201 7.81 -4.96 13.06
C LYS A 201 6.79 -4.38 14.04
N ALA A 202 7.24 -3.56 14.99
CA ALA A 202 6.36 -2.91 15.96
C ALA A 202 5.40 -1.93 15.27
N LYS A 203 5.88 -1.11 14.32
CA LYS A 203 5.03 -0.22 13.49
C LYS A 203 3.96 -1.01 12.76
N LEU A 204 4.33 -2.12 12.13
CA LEU A 204 3.39 -2.96 11.37
C LEU A 204 2.34 -3.59 12.28
N LYS A 205 2.74 -4.16 13.42
CA LYS A 205 1.81 -4.72 14.42
C LYS A 205 0.86 -3.68 14.99
N ALA A 206 1.35 -2.47 15.28
CA ALA A 206 0.51 -1.38 15.77
C ALA A 206 -0.56 -0.97 14.74
N TYR A 207 -0.19 -0.92 13.46
CA TYR A 207 -1.12 -0.66 12.38
C TYR A 207 -2.17 -1.77 12.24
N GLN A 208 -1.75 -3.04 12.22
CA GLN A 208 -2.67 -4.18 12.14
C GLN A 208 -3.68 -4.16 13.29
N LYS A 209 -3.21 -3.95 14.53
CA LYS A 209 -4.11 -3.82 15.69
C LYS A 209 -5.13 -2.69 15.51
N LYS A 210 -4.70 -1.54 14.98
CA LYS A 210 -5.60 -0.39 14.70
C LYS A 210 -6.65 -0.75 13.65
N MET A 211 -6.28 -1.53 12.64
CA MET A 211 -7.12 -1.89 11.49
C MET A 211 -7.93 -3.17 11.74
N GLN A 212 -7.68 -3.90 12.84
CA GLN A 212 -8.25 -5.22 13.13
C GLN A 212 -7.91 -6.28 12.06
N ASP A 213 -6.70 -6.18 11.52
CA ASP A 213 -6.15 -7.10 10.49
C ASP A 213 -5.37 -8.28 11.14
#